data_ab9d80f098223302cc48ed67f383e855
#
_entry.id   ab9d80f098223302cc48ed67f383e855
#
_cell.length_a   1.000
_cell.length_b   1.000
_cell.length_c   1.000
_cell.angle_alpha   90.00
_cell.angle_beta   90.00
_cell.angle_gamma   90.00
#
_symmetry.space_group_name_H-M   'P 1'
#
loop_
_entity.id
_entity.type
_entity.pdbx_description
1 polymer ?
#
loop_
_entity_poly.entity_id
_entity_poly.type
_entity_poly.pdbx_seq_one_letter_code
_entity_poly.pdbx_strand_id
1 'polypeptide(L)' 'MLRKIEMSEVTQGTVKWFNDTKGFGFISPAEGGKDLFVHMSEIQMDGFKTLKDGQAVDYVAGSSDKGPCATKVNPK' A
#
# COMPACT_ATOMS: atom_id res chain seq x y z
N MET A 1 -24.56 1.30 -13.05
CA MET A 1 -24.02 1.15 -13.10
C MET A 1 -23.13 0.86 -12.59
N LEU A 2 -23.20 0.70 -12.57
CA LEU A 2 -22.47 0.51 -12.19
C LEU A 2 -21.46 0.20 -11.73
N ARG A 3 -21.24 0.27 -11.53
CA ARG A 3 -20.28 0.10 -11.45
C ARG A 3 -19.38 -0.10 -10.78
N LYS A 4 -19.41 0.03 -10.43
CA LYS A 4 -18.62 0.02 -10.07
C LYS A 4 -17.86 -0.56 -9.48
N ILE A 5 -18.03 -0.76 -9.32
CA ILE A 5 -17.33 -1.24 -9.16
C ILE A 5 -16.43 -1.35 -8.70
N GLU A 6 -16.24 -1.24 -8.54
CA GLU A 6 -15.35 -1.26 -8.42
C GLU A 6 -14.63 -1.43 -7.72
N MET A 7 -14.64 -1.53 -7.79
CA MET A 7 -13.87 -1.61 -7.37
C MET A 7 -13.42 -1.30 -6.46
N SER A 8 -13.99 -1.04 -6.24
CA SER A 8 -13.04 -0.42 -5.50
C SER A 8 -12.78 -1.00 -4.20
N GLU A 9 -11.79 -1.70 -4.19
CA GLU A 9 -11.29 -2.46 -3.09
C GLU A 9 -10.27 -1.67 -2.32
N VAL A 10 -10.41 -0.36 -2.28
CA VAL A 10 -9.48 0.49 -1.57
C VAL A 10 -9.61 0.24 -0.07
N THR A 11 -8.50 -0.05 0.56
CA THR A 11 -8.45 -0.36 1.99
C THR A 11 -7.51 0.63 2.66
N GLN A 12 -7.79 0.94 3.90
CA GLN A 12 -6.92 1.81 4.68
C GLN A 12 -5.89 0.99 5.44
N GLY A 13 -4.71 1.55 5.60
CA GLY A 13 -3.66 0.91 6.37
C GLY A 13 -2.68 1.90 6.90
N THR A 14 -1.69 1.38 7.59
CA THR A 14 -0.64 2.20 8.20
C THR A 14 0.70 1.61 7.81
N VAL A 15 1.64 2.47 7.42
CA VAL A 15 2.98 2.01 7.07
C VAL A 15 3.67 1.49 8.32
N LYS A 16 4.08 0.23 8.29
CA LYS A 16 4.82 -0.36 9.39
C LYS A 16 6.26 0.14 9.35
N TRP A 17 6.89 0.07 8.19
CA TRP A 17 8.18 0.67 7.92
C TRP A 17 8.39 0.69 6.41
N PHE A 18 9.28 1.56 5.99
CA PHE A 18 9.61 1.65 4.58
C PHE A 18 11.07 2.03 4.43
N ASN A 19 11.79 1.30 3.57
CA ASN A 19 13.19 1.56 3.31
C ASN A 19 13.30 2.21 1.94
N ASP A 20 13.54 3.52 1.92
CA ASP A 20 13.57 4.26 0.67
C ASP A 20 14.83 3.98 -0.16
N THR A 21 15.88 3.51 0.48
CA THR A 21 17.09 3.12 -0.23
C THR A 21 16.85 1.86 -1.05
N LYS A 22 16.18 0.89 -0.47
CA LYS A 22 15.86 -0.35 -1.15
C LYS A 22 14.56 -0.28 -1.94
N GLY A 23 13.71 0.67 -1.62
CA GLY A 23 12.47 0.90 -2.35
C GLY A 23 11.33 -0.02 -2.00
N PHE A 24 11.26 -0.51 -0.77
CA PHE A 24 10.14 -1.36 -0.35
C PHE A 24 9.90 -1.25 1.14
N GLY A 25 8.75 -1.74 1.55
CA GLY A 25 8.40 -1.76 2.96
C GLY A 25 7.17 -2.62 3.18
N PHE A 26 6.51 -2.41 4.32
CA PHE A 26 5.32 -3.16 4.68
C PHE A 26 4.25 -2.23 5.21
N ILE A 27 3.00 -2.59 4.93
CA ILE A 27 1.82 -1.86 5.40
C ILE A 27 1.02 -2.79 6.28
N SER A 28 0.60 -2.28 7.44
CA SER A 28 -0.28 -2.99 8.34
C SER A 28 -1.71 -2.60 8.00
N PRO A 29 -2.58 -3.56 7.62
CA PRO A 29 -3.97 -3.22 7.34
C PRO A 29 -4.68 -2.65 8.57
N ALA A 30 -5.51 -1.64 8.37
CA ALA A 30 -6.24 -1.04 9.48
C ALA A 30 -7.18 -2.03 10.15
N GLU A 31 -7.71 -2.96 9.40
CA GLU A 31 -8.62 -3.97 9.92
C GLU A 31 -7.89 -5.17 10.53
N GLY A 32 -6.57 -5.14 10.52
CA GLY A 32 -5.78 -6.24 11.07
C GLY A 32 -5.40 -7.25 10.02
N GLY A 33 -4.70 -8.29 10.44
CA GLY A 33 -4.27 -9.32 9.52
C GLY A 33 -2.78 -9.21 9.23
N LYS A 34 -2.35 -9.87 8.17
CA LYS A 34 -0.95 -9.92 7.82
C LYS A 34 -0.48 -8.63 7.19
N ASP A 35 0.76 -8.27 7.46
CA ASP A 35 1.38 -7.12 6.80
C ASP A 35 1.48 -7.38 5.30
N LEU A 36 1.35 -6.31 4.53
CA LEU A 36 1.41 -6.40 3.09
C LEU A 36 2.69 -5.77 2.58
N PHE A 37 3.34 -6.46 1.66
CA PHE A 37 4.55 -5.94 1.02
C PHE A 37 4.17 -4.77 0.10
N VAL A 38 4.95 -3.72 0.11
CA VAL A 38 4.75 -2.58 -0.79
C VAL A 38 6.08 -2.23 -1.43
N HIS A 39 6.05 -2.03 -2.75
CA HIS A 39 7.23 -1.59 -3.51
C HIS A 39 7.01 -0.15 -3.93
N MET A 40 8.11 0.61 -4.04
CA MET A 40 8.00 2.03 -4.39
C MET A 40 7.26 2.26 -5.71
N SER A 41 7.32 1.30 -6.63
CA SER A 41 6.62 1.44 -7.90
C SER A 41 5.11 1.48 -7.74
N GLU A 42 4.60 1.03 -6.60
CA GLU A 42 3.16 1.03 -6.32
C GLU A 42 2.69 2.27 -5.58
N ILE A 43 3.61 3.13 -5.20
CA ILE A 43 3.26 4.36 -4.49
C ILE A 43 2.87 5.43 -5.49
N GLN A 44 1.66 5.94 -5.35
CA GLN A 44 1.13 6.92 -6.28
C GLN A 44 1.34 8.33 -5.73
N MET A 45 2.49 8.88 -6.00
CA MET A 45 2.80 10.25 -5.60
C MET A 45 3.83 10.80 -6.57
N ASP A 46 3.87 12.11 -6.68
CA ASP A 46 4.84 12.78 -7.52
C ASP A 46 6.16 12.91 -6.80
N GLY A 47 7.23 12.91 -7.55
CA GLY A 47 8.56 13.14 -7.01
C GLY A 47 9.11 11.90 -6.31
N PHE A 48 9.81 12.13 -5.22
CA PHE A 48 10.49 11.07 -4.50
C PHE A 48 9.47 10.20 -3.76
N LYS A 49 9.45 8.93 -4.12
CA LYS A 49 8.45 7.99 -3.58
C LYS A 49 8.97 7.37 -2.30
N THR A 50 8.42 7.79 -1.19
CA THR A 50 8.80 7.26 0.11
C THR A 50 7.60 7.31 1.04
N LEU A 51 7.67 6.52 2.09
CA LEU A 51 6.64 6.46 3.12
C LEU A 51 7.32 6.55 4.47
N LYS A 52 6.59 7.09 5.44
CA LYS A 52 7.12 7.21 6.80
C LYS A 52 6.48 6.17 7.69
N ASP A 53 7.23 5.72 8.70
CA ASP A 53 6.70 4.79 9.68
C ASP A 53 5.47 5.39 10.34
N GLY A 54 4.41 4.62 10.38
CA GLY A 54 3.16 5.07 11.01
C GLY A 54 2.29 5.95 10.12
N GLN A 55 2.69 6.20 8.88
CA GLN A 55 1.91 7.05 7.99
C GLN A 55 0.65 6.33 7.52
N ALA A 56 -0.48 7.04 7.51
CA ALA A 56 -1.72 6.48 6.99
C ALA A 56 -1.70 6.46 5.47
N VAL A 57 -2.19 5.39 4.89
CA VAL A 57 -2.24 5.25 3.43
C VAL A 57 -3.52 4.55 3.03
N ASP A 58 -3.94 4.78 1.79
CA ASP A 58 -4.97 3.98 1.15
C ASP A 58 -4.28 3.09 0.12
N TYR A 59 -4.74 1.87 -0.02
CA TYR A 59 -4.13 0.95 -0.97
C TYR A 59 -5.15 -0.07 -1.46
N VAL A 60 -4.78 -0.78 -2.51
CA VAL A 60 -5.57 -1.90 -3.01
C VAL A 60 -4.79 -3.18 -2.71
N ALA A 61 -5.42 -4.11 -2.02
CA ALA A 61 -4.78 -5.38 -1.69
C ALA A 61 -4.63 -6.21 -2.96
N GLY A 62 -3.47 -6.80 -3.12
CA GLY A 62 -3.20 -7.68 -4.25
C GLY A 62 -2.34 -8.83 -3.81
N SER A 63 -1.86 -9.59 -4.77
CA SER A 63 -0.96 -10.69 -4.46
C SER A 63 0.15 -10.75 -5.49
N SER A 64 1.27 -11.30 -5.07
CA SER A 64 2.43 -11.46 -5.93
C SER A 64 3.10 -12.76 -5.58
N ASP A 65 4.20 -13.05 -6.27
CA ASP A 65 4.98 -14.27 -6.00
C ASP A 65 5.45 -14.33 -4.55
N LYS A 66 5.57 -13.17 -3.91
CA LYS A 66 6.02 -13.10 -2.53
C LYS A 66 4.89 -13.14 -1.52
N GLY A 67 3.64 -13.22 -2.00
CA GLY A 67 2.47 -13.26 -1.13
C GLY A 67 1.65 -11.99 -1.22
N PRO A 68 0.86 -11.69 -0.19
CA PRO A 68 0.01 -10.49 -0.24
C PRO A 68 0.82 -9.22 -0.37
N CYS A 69 0.34 -8.30 -1.18
CA CYS A 69 1.03 -7.03 -1.38
C CYS A 69 0.03 -5.89 -1.50
N ALA A 70 0.53 -4.67 -1.28
CA ALA A 70 -0.27 -3.47 -1.44
C ALA A 70 0.05 -2.86 -2.80
N THR A 71 -0.98 -2.47 -3.53
CA THR A 71 -0.83 -1.82 -4.83
C THR A 71 -1.57 -0.51 -4.81
N LYS A 72 -1.26 0.37 -5.74
CA LYS A 72 -1.92 1.66 -5.88
C LYS A 72 -1.99 2.39 -4.54
N VAL A 73 -0.84 2.47 -3.88
CA VAL A 73 -0.74 3.06 -2.55
C VAL A 73 -0.80 4.58 -2.65
N ASN A 74 -1.73 5.17 -1.92
CA ASN A 74 -1.89 6.62 -1.87
C ASN A 74 -1.60 7.10 -0.47
N PRO A 75 -0.47 7.75 -0.25
CA PRO A 75 -0.17 8.32 1.06
C PRO A 75 -1.14 9.43 1.41
N LYS A 76 -1.50 9.50 2.66
CA LYS A 76 -2.41 10.55 3.12
C LYS A 76 -1.67 11.67 3.80
#